data_2d343ab2ad423b82e1fdc620bc29b219
#
_entry.id   2d343ab2ad423b82e1fdc620bc29b219
#
_cell.length_a   1.000
_cell.length_b   1.000
_cell.length_c   1.000
_cell.angle_alpha   90.00
_cell.angle_beta   90.00
_cell.angle_gamma   90.00
#
_symmetry.space_group_name_H-M   'P 1'
#
loop_
_entity.id
_entity.type
_entity.pdbx_description
1 polymer ?
#
loop_
_entity_poly.entity_id
_entity_poly.type
_entity_poly.pdbx_seq_one_letter_code
_entity_poly.pdbx_strand_id
1 'polypeptide(L)'
;NISLEAFSAKGIDIPTQWANAVDEQTDEIIRLHQEDFPVLDYHVHLKGGLTKEVAARQSRQTGVNYGLAINCGIGFSITNDTELYNYLDTMRTQPFILAMQAEGREWVTTFSEAARNSFDYVFTDAMTFLDHKGRHTHLWVNKEVIIDDEQAYMDMMLDRICSVLEEPVD
;
A
#
# COMPACT_ATOMS: atom_id res chain seq x y z
N ASN A 1 7.00 14.55 -21.75
CA ASN A 1 6.22 13.81 -22.76
C ASN A 1 6.82 12.42 -22.94
N ILE A 2 6.18 11.40 -22.38
CA ILE A 2 6.39 10.02 -22.79
C ILE A 2 5.52 9.88 -24.04
N SER A 3 6.11 10.06 -25.22
CA SER A 3 5.36 9.89 -26.46
C SER A 3 5.02 8.42 -26.66
N LEU A 4 3.87 8.11 -27.26
CA LEU A 4 3.49 6.78 -27.75
C LEU A 4 4.63 6.13 -28.57
N GLU A 5 5.44 6.90 -29.25
CA GLU A 5 6.65 6.49 -29.97
C GLU A 5 7.68 5.82 -29.04
N ALA A 6 7.79 6.24 -27.77
CA ALA A 6 8.72 5.62 -26.81
C ALA A 6 8.30 4.20 -26.39
N PHE A 7 7.00 3.88 -26.40
CA PHE A 7 6.49 2.53 -26.18
C PHE A 7 6.59 1.68 -27.44
N SER A 8 6.26 2.22 -28.58
CA SER A 8 6.38 1.55 -29.88
C SER A 8 7.83 1.17 -30.20
N ALA A 9 8.80 2.03 -29.88
CA ALA A 9 10.23 1.75 -30.06
C ALA A 9 10.74 0.56 -29.21
N LYS A 10 9.98 0.15 -28.19
CA LYS A 10 10.29 -1.03 -27.36
C LYS A 10 9.54 -2.30 -27.75
N GLY A 11 8.80 -2.29 -28.88
CA GLY A 11 8.04 -3.45 -29.37
C GLY A 11 6.84 -3.81 -28.48
N ILE A 12 6.34 -2.87 -27.68
CA ILE A 12 5.14 -3.06 -26.88
C ILE A 12 3.95 -2.61 -27.71
N ASP A 13 3.15 -3.56 -28.17
CA ASP A 13 1.90 -3.28 -28.89
C ASP A 13 0.82 -2.89 -27.86
N ILE A 14 0.59 -1.59 -27.71
CA ILE A 14 -0.45 -1.06 -26.84
C ILE A 14 -1.70 -0.84 -27.67
N PRO A 15 -2.86 -1.46 -27.35
CA PRO A 15 -4.11 -1.19 -28.04
C PRO A 15 -4.41 0.32 -28.05
N THR A 16 -4.85 0.86 -29.18
CA THR A 16 -5.09 2.28 -29.39
C THR A 16 -5.96 2.94 -28.33
N GLN A 17 -6.90 2.18 -27.74
CA GLN A 17 -7.77 2.63 -26.64
C GLN A 17 -6.99 2.91 -25.33
N TRP A 18 -5.94 2.11 -25.08
CA TRP A 18 -5.08 2.29 -23.91
C TRP A 18 -4.08 3.44 -24.11
N ALA A 19 -3.65 3.63 -25.35
CA ALA A 19 -2.76 4.72 -25.70
C ALA A 19 -3.43 6.08 -25.47
N ASN A 20 -4.69 6.24 -25.87
CA ASN A 20 -5.45 7.47 -25.63
C ASN A 20 -5.67 7.72 -24.12
N ALA A 21 -6.00 6.69 -23.36
CA ALA A 21 -6.18 6.82 -21.90
C ALA A 21 -4.87 7.22 -21.19
N VAL A 22 -3.73 6.71 -21.64
CA VAL A 22 -2.41 7.08 -21.10
C VAL A 22 -2.06 8.53 -21.42
N ASP A 23 -2.37 9.01 -22.61
CA ASP A 23 -2.12 10.40 -23.01
C ASP A 23 -3.00 11.38 -22.22
N GLU A 24 -4.29 11.09 -22.07
CA GLU A 24 -5.20 11.90 -21.25
C GLU A 24 -4.75 11.95 -19.77
N GLN A 25 -4.31 10.83 -19.20
CA GLN A 25 -3.78 10.78 -17.83
C GLN A 25 -2.47 11.59 -17.71
N THR A 26 -1.60 11.52 -18.69
CA THR A 26 -0.33 12.26 -18.70
C THR A 26 -0.58 13.76 -18.77
N ASP A 27 -1.50 14.20 -19.61
CA ASP A 27 -1.87 15.62 -19.73
C ASP A 27 -2.49 16.16 -18.44
N GLU A 28 -3.33 15.37 -17.78
CA GLU A 28 -3.92 15.74 -16.49
C GLU A 28 -2.87 15.84 -15.38
N ILE A 29 -1.91 14.91 -15.32
CA ILE A 29 -0.79 14.97 -14.37
C ILE A 29 0.04 16.25 -14.59
N ILE A 30 0.34 16.59 -15.85
CA ILE A 30 1.07 17.81 -16.20
C ILE A 30 0.28 19.05 -15.75
N ARG A 31 -1.03 19.08 -16.00
CA ARG A 31 -1.91 20.17 -15.57
C ARG A 31 -1.90 20.35 -14.05
N LEU A 32 -2.04 19.26 -13.29
CA LEU A 32 -2.01 19.28 -11.83
C LEU A 32 -0.69 19.82 -11.30
N HIS A 33 0.43 19.40 -11.88
CA HIS A 33 1.75 19.94 -11.51
C HIS A 33 1.91 21.42 -11.82
N GLN A 34 1.31 21.92 -12.90
CA GLN A 34 1.32 23.36 -13.22
C GLN A 34 0.48 24.17 -12.21
N GLU A 35 -0.47 23.54 -11.55
CA GLU A 35 -1.30 24.13 -10.49
C GLU A 35 -0.70 23.91 -9.08
N ASP A 36 0.57 23.48 -8.99
CA ASP A 36 1.25 23.11 -7.73
C ASP A 36 0.53 21.99 -6.95
N PHE A 37 -0.18 21.10 -7.66
CA PHE A 37 -0.90 19.98 -7.05
C PHE A 37 -0.04 18.72 -7.14
N PRO A 38 0.45 18.16 -6.00
CA PRO A 38 1.22 16.92 -6.02
C PRO A 38 0.31 15.74 -6.36
N VAL A 39 0.73 14.90 -7.29
CA VAL A 39 0.07 13.63 -7.60
C VAL A 39 0.75 12.52 -6.82
N LEU A 40 -0.02 11.77 -6.04
CA LEU A 40 0.48 10.72 -5.17
C LEU A 40 -0.38 9.45 -5.30
N ASP A 41 0.27 8.33 -5.56
CA ASP A 41 -0.30 7.00 -5.37
C ASP A 41 0.04 6.53 -3.95
N TYR A 42 -0.97 6.47 -3.09
CA TYR A 42 -0.80 6.19 -1.65
C TYR A 42 -0.54 4.71 -1.31
N HIS A 43 -0.65 3.79 -2.27
CA HIS A 43 -0.62 2.37 -1.93
C HIS A 43 0.18 1.53 -2.94
N VAL A 44 1.48 1.67 -2.93
CA VAL A 44 2.38 0.96 -3.84
C VAL A 44 3.24 -0.05 -3.07
N HIS A 45 3.19 -1.30 -3.48
CA HIS A 45 4.07 -2.34 -2.95
C HIS A 45 5.22 -2.67 -3.90
N LEU A 46 6.41 -2.86 -3.36
CA LEU A 46 7.56 -3.36 -4.11
C LEU A 46 7.42 -4.88 -4.34
N LYS A 47 6.63 -5.26 -5.34
CA LYS A 47 6.32 -6.65 -5.71
C LYS A 47 6.42 -6.83 -7.23
N GLY A 48 6.47 -8.09 -7.70
CA GLY A 48 6.35 -8.40 -9.13
C GLY A 48 7.42 -7.78 -10.02
N GLY A 49 8.64 -7.57 -9.50
CA GLY A 49 9.73 -6.92 -10.25
C GLY A 49 9.80 -5.40 -10.11
N LEU A 50 8.86 -4.77 -9.40
CA LEU A 50 8.96 -3.38 -9.00
C LEU A 50 9.97 -3.26 -7.85
N THR A 51 11.23 -2.95 -8.17
CA THR A 51 12.25 -2.63 -7.17
C THR A 51 12.21 -1.15 -6.81
N LYS A 52 12.88 -0.74 -5.72
CA LYS A 52 12.98 0.67 -5.33
C LYS A 52 13.60 1.55 -6.43
N GLU A 53 14.57 1.02 -7.18
CA GLU A 53 15.20 1.74 -8.29
C GLU A 53 14.23 1.92 -9.47
N VAL A 54 13.43 0.89 -9.75
CA VAL A 54 12.38 0.95 -10.78
C VAL A 54 11.28 1.93 -10.36
N ALA A 55 10.80 1.85 -9.11
CA ALA A 55 9.82 2.78 -8.57
C ALA A 55 10.29 4.24 -8.64
N ALA A 56 11.52 4.52 -8.20
CA ALA A 56 12.10 5.86 -8.26
C ALA A 56 12.23 6.38 -9.71
N ARG A 57 12.57 5.51 -10.66
CA ARG A 57 12.64 5.86 -12.07
C ARG A 57 11.27 6.16 -12.64
N GLN A 58 10.28 5.30 -12.39
CA GLN A 58 8.90 5.49 -12.86
C GLN A 58 8.28 6.76 -12.29
N SER A 59 8.42 6.99 -10.98
CA SER A 59 7.95 8.22 -10.34
C SER A 59 8.49 9.47 -11.03
N ARG A 60 9.80 9.51 -11.31
CA ARG A 60 10.41 10.64 -12.05
C ARG A 60 9.94 10.77 -13.50
N GLN A 61 9.61 9.65 -14.15
CA GLN A 61 9.15 9.65 -15.54
C GLN A 61 7.69 10.08 -15.69
N THR A 62 6.85 9.69 -14.73
CA THR A 62 5.40 9.94 -14.78
C THR A 62 4.99 11.21 -14.03
N GLY A 63 5.82 11.70 -13.11
CA GLY A 63 5.43 12.78 -12.19
C GLY A 63 4.52 12.32 -11.05
N VAL A 64 4.25 11.02 -10.93
CA VAL A 64 3.47 10.46 -9.81
C VAL A 64 4.42 10.08 -8.68
N ASN A 65 4.21 10.64 -7.51
CA ASN A 65 4.91 10.22 -6.30
C ASN A 65 4.33 8.89 -5.80
N TYR A 66 5.20 7.99 -5.31
CA TYR A 66 4.75 6.72 -4.77
C TYR A 66 4.86 6.71 -3.26
N GLY A 67 3.73 6.43 -2.60
CA GLY A 67 3.67 6.01 -1.22
C GLY A 67 3.98 4.52 -1.13
N LEU A 68 5.24 4.20 -0.81
CA LEU A 68 5.71 2.82 -0.75
C LEU A 68 5.28 2.18 0.56
N ALA A 69 4.31 1.28 0.46
CA ALA A 69 3.72 0.59 1.60
C ALA A 69 4.41 -0.73 1.91
N ILE A 70 4.62 -1.00 3.19
CA ILE A 70 5.08 -2.28 3.71
C ILE A 70 4.08 -2.83 4.72
N ASN A 71 3.73 -4.11 4.58
CA ASN A 71 2.84 -4.80 5.50
C ASN A 71 3.55 -5.08 6.83
N CYS A 72 3.01 -4.56 7.91
CA CYS A 72 3.53 -4.66 9.27
C CYS A 72 2.48 -5.27 10.20
N GLY A 73 2.79 -6.39 10.82
CA GLY A 73 1.89 -7.11 11.71
C GLY A 73 2.33 -8.55 11.95
N ILE A 74 1.64 -9.25 12.83
CA ILE A 74 1.95 -10.65 13.12
C ILE A 74 1.69 -11.50 11.86
N GLY A 75 2.72 -12.25 11.44
CA GLY A 75 2.66 -13.06 10.22
C GLY A 75 3.04 -12.34 8.92
N PHE A 76 3.42 -11.08 9.00
CA PHE A 76 3.88 -10.27 7.86
C PHE A 76 5.42 -10.07 7.87
N SER A 77 5.90 -9.26 6.94
CA SER A 77 7.34 -9.07 6.73
C SER A 77 8.02 -8.32 7.87
N ILE A 78 7.29 -7.48 8.57
CA ILE A 78 7.76 -6.67 9.71
C ILE A 78 6.86 -6.95 10.89
N THR A 79 7.44 -7.46 11.97
CA THR A 79 6.71 -7.94 13.15
C THR A 79 7.07 -7.22 14.45
N ASN A 80 8.05 -6.31 14.41
CA ASN A 80 8.53 -5.58 15.59
C ASN A 80 9.27 -4.30 15.18
N ASP A 81 9.50 -3.41 16.15
CA ASP A 81 10.16 -2.12 15.95
C ASP A 81 11.54 -2.23 15.33
N THR A 82 12.33 -3.22 15.71
CA THR A 82 13.70 -3.38 15.18
C THR A 82 13.69 -3.65 13.69
N GLU A 83 12.83 -4.55 13.22
CA GLU A 83 12.66 -4.85 11.80
C GLU A 83 12.14 -3.62 11.04
N LEU A 84 11.23 -2.86 11.67
CA LEU A 84 10.68 -1.64 11.12
C LEU A 84 11.77 -0.59 10.88
N TYR A 85 12.61 -0.32 11.87
CA TYR A 85 13.70 0.64 11.72
C TYR A 85 14.73 0.19 10.68
N ASN A 86 15.08 -1.10 10.63
CA ASN A 86 15.97 -1.65 9.61
C ASN A 86 15.41 -1.46 8.19
N TYR A 87 14.11 -1.64 8.03
CA TYR A 87 13.43 -1.37 6.75
C TYR A 87 13.52 0.11 6.37
N LEU A 88 13.19 1.01 7.30
CA LEU A 88 13.24 2.45 7.05
C LEU A 88 14.65 2.93 6.68
N ASP A 89 15.69 2.46 7.39
CA ASP A 89 17.08 2.79 7.08
C ASP A 89 17.46 2.37 5.66
N THR A 90 16.97 1.21 5.21
CA THR A 90 17.19 0.72 3.85
C THR A 90 16.46 1.57 2.79
N MET A 91 15.24 2.02 3.10
CA MET A 91 14.38 2.73 2.15
C MET A 91 14.71 4.21 2.05
N ARG A 92 15.10 4.87 3.15
CA ARG A 92 15.42 6.31 3.20
C ARG A 92 16.70 6.72 2.49
N THR A 93 17.36 5.78 1.81
CA THR A 93 18.46 6.08 0.87
C THR A 93 18.00 6.84 -0.38
N GLN A 94 16.69 6.95 -0.60
CA GLN A 94 16.04 7.70 -1.66
C GLN A 94 14.84 8.48 -1.11
N PRO A 95 14.41 9.55 -1.78
CA PRO A 95 13.31 10.40 -1.32
C PRO A 95 11.94 9.78 -1.63
N PHE A 96 11.63 8.64 -1.01
CA PHE A 96 10.31 8.03 -1.07
C PHE A 96 9.42 8.54 0.05
N ILE A 97 8.13 8.59 -0.21
CA ILE A 97 7.10 8.63 0.80
C ILE A 97 6.88 7.18 1.28
N LEU A 98 7.04 6.93 2.57
CA LEU A 98 7.00 5.59 3.14
C LEU A 98 5.75 5.42 3.99
N ALA A 99 5.02 4.35 3.73
CA ALA A 99 3.79 4.02 4.42
C ALA A 99 3.90 2.72 5.21
N MET A 100 3.33 2.71 6.39
CA MET A 100 3.06 1.50 7.13
C MET A 100 1.65 1.02 6.78
N GLN A 101 1.52 -0.13 6.12
CA GLN A 101 0.25 -0.86 6.06
C GLN A 101 0.16 -1.75 7.29
N ALA A 102 -0.61 -1.30 8.26
CA ALA A 102 -0.78 -1.98 9.52
C ALA A 102 -1.78 -3.13 9.37
N GLU A 103 -1.37 -4.33 9.77
CA GLU A 103 -2.11 -5.57 9.57
C GLU A 103 -2.50 -6.22 10.89
N GLY A 104 -3.69 -6.82 10.90
CA GLY A 104 -4.29 -7.32 12.14
C GLY A 104 -4.83 -6.18 13.01
N ARG A 105 -5.43 -6.50 14.15
CA ARG A 105 -5.92 -5.46 15.08
C ARG A 105 -4.93 -5.23 16.24
N GLU A 106 -4.04 -6.16 16.46
CA GLU A 106 -2.99 -6.13 17.48
C GLU A 106 -1.78 -5.25 17.12
N TRP A 107 -1.69 -4.72 15.90
CA TRP A 107 -0.57 -3.89 15.44
C TRP A 107 -0.35 -2.65 16.34
N VAL A 108 -1.43 -2.10 16.90
CA VAL A 108 -1.39 -0.92 17.79
C VAL A 108 -0.54 -1.19 19.03
N THR A 109 -0.54 -2.43 19.53
CA THR A 109 0.24 -2.85 20.70
C THR A 109 1.55 -3.53 20.32
N THR A 110 1.70 -3.98 19.09
CA THR A 110 2.89 -4.66 18.56
C THR A 110 4.01 -3.65 18.29
N PHE A 111 3.65 -2.48 17.77
CA PHE A 111 4.61 -1.43 17.42
C PHE A 111 4.50 -0.24 18.37
N SER A 112 5.64 0.29 18.80
CA SER A 112 5.66 1.51 19.60
C SER A 112 5.15 2.71 18.79
N GLU A 113 4.61 3.71 19.48
CA GLU A 113 4.19 4.97 18.85
C GLU A 113 5.34 5.63 18.10
N ALA A 114 6.55 5.63 18.69
CA ALA A 114 7.74 6.19 18.04
C ALA A 114 8.08 5.47 16.72
N ALA A 115 7.93 4.15 16.67
CA ALA A 115 8.17 3.37 15.46
C ALA A 115 7.12 3.69 14.37
N ARG A 116 5.84 3.74 14.73
CA ARG A 116 4.75 4.11 13.83
C ARG A 116 4.94 5.51 13.25
N ASN A 117 5.22 6.49 14.10
CA ASN A 117 5.48 7.89 13.72
C ASN A 117 6.77 8.09 12.91
N SER A 118 7.55 7.03 12.69
CA SER A 118 8.71 7.06 11.81
C SER A 118 8.36 6.89 10.33
N PHE A 119 7.13 6.49 10.00
CA PHE A 119 6.60 6.55 8.64
C PHE A 119 6.04 7.92 8.32
N ASP A 120 5.84 8.19 7.03
CA ASP A 120 5.20 9.42 6.57
C ASP A 120 3.68 9.36 6.79
N TYR A 121 3.10 8.17 6.77
CA TYR A 121 1.72 7.88 7.18
C TYR A 121 1.51 6.40 7.51
N VAL A 122 0.44 6.12 8.25
CA VAL A 122 -0.01 4.79 8.62
C VAL A 122 -1.44 4.58 8.15
N PHE A 123 -1.70 3.48 7.50
CA PHE A 123 -3.05 3.06 7.14
C PHE A 123 -3.29 1.59 7.46
N THR A 124 -4.53 1.21 7.56
CA THR A 124 -4.94 -0.17 7.81
C THR A 124 -6.20 -0.51 7.04
N ASP A 125 -6.54 -1.78 7.04
CA ASP A 125 -7.80 -2.30 6.52
C ASP A 125 -8.40 -3.35 7.47
N ALA A 126 -9.57 -3.86 7.16
CA ALA A 126 -10.24 -4.89 7.95
C ALA A 126 -10.07 -6.31 7.35
N MET A 127 -9.07 -6.51 6.49
CA MET A 127 -8.85 -7.77 5.77
C MET A 127 -8.10 -8.82 6.60
N THR A 128 -7.45 -8.39 7.69
CA THR A 128 -6.66 -9.24 8.58
C THR A 128 -7.07 -9.04 10.04
N PHE A 129 -7.36 -10.11 10.73
CA PHE A 129 -7.81 -10.07 12.13
C PHE A 129 -7.71 -11.45 12.81
N LEU A 130 -7.90 -11.48 14.13
CA LEU A 130 -8.19 -12.71 14.86
C LEU A 130 -9.70 -12.95 14.87
N ASP A 131 -10.13 -14.14 14.46
CA ASP A 131 -11.53 -14.53 14.55
C ASP A 131 -11.96 -14.74 16.03
N HIS A 132 -13.23 -15.05 16.25
CA HIS A 132 -13.78 -15.26 17.59
C HIS A 132 -13.18 -16.48 18.37
N LYS A 133 -12.40 -17.32 17.69
CA LYS A 133 -11.63 -18.43 18.27
C LYS A 133 -10.14 -18.12 18.40
N GLY A 134 -9.72 -16.89 18.11
CA GLY A 134 -8.33 -16.44 18.16
C GLY A 134 -7.46 -16.96 17.02
N ARG A 135 -8.06 -17.38 15.90
CA ARG A 135 -7.32 -17.84 14.71
C ARG A 135 -7.02 -16.64 13.81
N HIS A 136 -5.78 -16.53 13.35
CA HIS A 136 -5.42 -15.54 12.32
C HIS A 136 -6.22 -15.81 11.05
N THR A 137 -6.84 -14.77 10.53
CA THR A 137 -7.65 -14.81 9.33
C THR A 137 -7.17 -13.73 8.36
N HIS A 138 -6.87 -14.17 7.14
CA HIS A 138 -6.65 -13.32 5.99
C HIS A 138 -7.83 -13.55 5.03
N LEU A 139 -8.65 -12.55 4.77
CA LEU A 139 -9.89 -12.72 3.98
C LEU A 139 -9.65 -13.22 2.55
N TRP A 140 -8.45 -13.05 2.01
CA TRP A 140 -8.06 -13.58 0.68
C TRP A 140 -7.55 -15.03 0.72
N VAL A 141 -7.44 -15.64 1.90
CA VAL A 141 -6.94 -17.02 2.07
C VAL A 141 -8.11 -17.93 2.43
N ASN A 142 -8.79 -18.50 1.44
CA ASN A 142 -10.02 -19.28 1.63
C ASN A 142 -9.96 -20.33 2.73
N LYS A 143 -8.81 -20.98 2.94
CA LYS A 143 -8.63 -22.00 3.99
C LYS A 143 -8.63 -21.44 5.42
N GLU A 144 -8.44 -20.15 5.59
CA GLU A 144 -8.42 -19.47 6.88
C GLU A 144 -9.79 -18.88 7.22
N VAL A 145 -10.64 -18.67 6.22
CA VAL A 145 -12.02 -18.19 6.42
C VAL A 145 -12.89 -19.37 6.79
N ILE A 146 -13.19 -19.51 8.10
CA ILE A 146 -13.98 -20.61 8.64
C ILE A 146 -15.28 -20.04 9.21
N ILE A 147 -16.40 -20.35 8.57
CA ILE A 147 -17.73 -19.88 8.94
C ILE A 147 -18.47 -21.03 9.59
N ASP A 148 -18.49 -21.08 10.91
CA ASP A 148 -19.24 -22.07 11.68
C ASP A 148 -20.71 -21.65 11.84
N ASP A 149 -20.98 -20.35 11.94
CA ASP A 149 -22.28 -19.71 12.05
C ASP A 149 -22.24 -18.40 11.26
N GLU A 150 -23.12 -18.26 10.28
CA GLU A 150 -23.11 -17.13 9.33
C GLU A 150 -23.41 -15.80 10.05
N GLN A 151 -24.40 -15.79 10.95
CA GLN A 151 -24.76 -14.55 11.65
C GLN A 151 -23.67 -14.11 12.61
N ALA A 152 -23.13 -15.05 13.40
CA ALA A 152 -22.02 -14.74 14.30
C ALA A 152 -20.77 -14.28 13.56
N TYR A 153 -20.51 -14.84 12.37
CA TYR A 153 -19.40 -14.39 11.51
C TYR A 153 -19.63 -12.98 10.98
N MET A 154 -20.84 -12.66 10.53
CA MET A 154 -21.19 -11.31 10.07
C MET A 154 -21.11 -10.28 11.19
N ASP A 155 -21.60 -10.60 12.38
CA ASP A 155 -21.53 -9.71 13.54
C ASP A 155 -20.05 -9.44 13.91
N MET A 156 -19.22 -10.47 13.93
CA MET A 156 -17.77 -10.34 14.12
C MET A 156 -17.13 -9.45 13.03
N MET A 157 -17.48 -9.66 11.77
CA MET A 157 -16.92 -8.85 10.67
C MET A 157 -17.27 -7.37 10.82
N LEU A 158 -18.52 -7.07 11.15
CA LEU A 158 -18.96 -5.70 11.42
C LEU A 158 -18.17 -5.07 12.58
N ASP A 159 -17.99 -5.82 13.68
CA ASP A 159 -17.19 -5.39 14.82
C ASP A 159 -15.72 -5.09 14.42
N ARG A 160 -15.11 -5.97 13.63
CA ARG A 160 -13.74 -5.77 13.14
C ARG A 160 -13.61 -4.57 12.20
N ILE A 161 -14.56 -4.37 11.29
CA ILE A 161 -14.58 -3.22 10.39
C ILE A 161 -14.77 -1.92 11.18
N CYS A 162 -15.70 -1.90 12.14
CA CYS A 162 -15.94 -0.72 12.96
C CYS A 162 -14.74 -0.40 13.86
N SER A 163 -14.02 -1.40 14.36
CA SER A 163 -12.85 -1.17 15.22
C SER A 163 -11.70 -0.43 14.51
N VAL A 164 -11.63 -0.50 13.18
CA VAL A 164 -10.64 0.26 12.38
C VAL A 164 -10.78 1.77 12.59
N LEU A 165 -12.02 2.25 12.79
CA LEU A 165 -12.30 3.68 13.00
C LEU A 165 -11.77 4.23 14.32
N GLU A 166 -11.39 3.37 15.26
CA GLU A 166 -10.85 3.72 16.57
C GLU A 166 -9.31 3.63 16.61
N GLU A 167 -8.69 3.17 15.52
CA GLU A 167 -7.25 2.96 15.45
C GLU A 167 -6.51 4.27 15.09
N PRO A 168 -5.27 4.45 15.56
CA PRO A 168 -4.47 5.64 15.29
C PRO A 168 -3.83 5.56 13.89
N VAL A 169 -4.63 5.75 12.86
CA VAL A 169 -4.23 5.84 11.45
C VAL A 169 -4.38 7.27 10.94
N ASP A 170 -3.70 7.58 9.80
CA ASP A 170 -3.73 8.88 9.14
C ASP A 170 -4.90 9.02 8.15
#